data_c72bad34020513394671736ee614c6bf
#
_entry.id   c72bad34020513394671736ee614c6bf
#
_cell.length_a   1.000
_cell.length_b   1.000
_cell.length_c   1.000
_cell.angle_alpha   90.00
_cell.angle_beta   90.00
_cell.angle_gamma   90.00
#
_symmetry.space_group_name_H-M   'P 1'
#
loop_
_entity.id
_entity.type
_entity.pdbx_description
1 polymer ?
#
loop_
_entity_poly.entity_id
_entity_poly.type
_entity_poly.pdbx_seq_one_letter_code
_entity_poly.pdbx_strand_id
1 'polypeptide(L)'
;HNEVVRVDHPVLKSPDNEYYLTHDLDRSYKAMGSIFFDFRNNTDFSDPNTIIYGHNFDNGLMFSNLVWYKSQQFFEKNPSYYLYTPDQVYRVDIAAGIIVSETDTTFLVIDFSSDEEFQVYLKKIKENSVIKSEVELKPGDHLVTLYTCTNDWQGQRFVVIGRLTPLGPFSSK
;
A
#
# COMPACT_ATOMS: atom_id res chain seq x y z
N HIS A 1 11.15 22.45 -6.22
CA HIS A 1 9.87 21.74 -6.13
C HIS A 1 10.17 20.35 -5.56
N ASN A 2 9.85 20.14 -4.28
CA ASN A 2 9.87 18.81 -3.70
C ASN A 2 8.60 18.10 -4.22
N GLU A 3 8.78 17.14 -5.13
CA GLU A 3 7.74 16.20 -5.48
C GLU A 3 7.47 15.33 -4.26
N VAL A 4 6.41 15.61 -3.54
CA VAL A 4 5.95 14.84 -2.38
C VAL A 4 4.75 14.04 -2.81
N VAL A 5 4.74 12.74 -2.56
CA VAL A 5 3.51 11.94 -2.67
C VAL A 5 2.51 12.49 -1.66
N ARG A 6 1.53 13.24 -2.13
CA ARG A 6 0.43 13.71 -1.29
C ARG A 6 -0.75 12.78 -1.49
N VAL A 7 -0.83 11.77 -0.64
CA VAL A 7 -2.04 10.97 -0.45
C VAL A 7 -2.65 11.44 0.88
N ASP A 8 -3.58 12.37 0.84
CA ASP A 8 -4.34 12.85 1.99
C ASP A 8 -5.81 12.49 1.76
N HIS A 9 -6.10 11.20 1.90
CA HIS A 9 -7.40 10.62 1.66
C HIS A 9 -7.76 9.64 2.77
N PRO A 10 -9.05 9.56 3.15
CA PRO A 10 -9.50 8.49 4.02
C PRO A 10 -9.37 7.14 3.32
N VAL A 11 -9.02 6.10 4.09
CA VAL A 11 -9.03 4.72 3.63
C VAL A 11 -10.35 4.09 4.04
N LEU A 12 -11.14 3.69 3.06
CA LEU A 12 -12.50 3.19 3.25
C LEU A 12 -12.53 1.66 3.34
N LYS A 13 -13.65 1.09 3.78
CA LYS A 13 -13.87 -0.35 3.84
C LYS A 13 -15.26 -0.70 3.33
N SER A 14 -15.33 -1.73 2.48
CA SER A 14 -16.57 -2.36 2.03
C SER A 14 -16.53 -3.88 2.23
N PRO A 15 -17.66 -4.59 2.05
CA PRO A 15 -17.69 -6.05 2.10
C PRO A 15 -17.00 -6.75 0.92
N ASP A 16 -16.54 -6.00 -0.07
CA ASP A 16 -15.89 -6.50 -1.29
C ASP A 16 -14.78 -5.56 -1.76
N ASN A 17 -14.01 -5.95 -2.77
CA ASN A 17 -12.95 -5.16 -3.38
C ASN A 17 -13.39 -4.42 -4.66
N GLU A 18 -14.70 -4.31 -4.93
CA GLU A 18 -15.24 -3.73 -6.16
C GLU A 18 -15.95 -2.39 -5.92
N TYR A 19 -16.68 -2.26 -4.81
CA TYR A 19 -17.54 -1.12 -4.54
C TYR A 19 -16.81 0.22 -4.64
N TYR A 20 -15.69 0.37 -3.91
CA TYR A 20 -14.92 1.62 -3.90
C TYR A 20 -14.01 1.83 -5.09
N LEU A 21 -14.02 0.92 -6.08
CA LEU A 21 -13.42 1.20 -7.38
C LEU A 21 -14.19 2.31 -8.13
N THR A 22 -15.48 2.51 -7.83
CA THR A 22 -16.35 3.45 -8.54
C THR A 22 -17.25 4.28 -7.63
N HIS A 23 -16.96 4.34 -6.32
CA HIS A 23 -17.75 5.11 -5.36
C HIS A 23 -16.88 5.98 -4.45
N ASP A 24 -17.41 7.14 -4.05
CA ASP A 24 -16.78 8.06 -3.11
C ASP A 24 -17.18 7.76 -1.66
N LEU A 25 -16.64 8.53 -0.72
CA LEU A 25 -16.92 8.47 0.71
C LEU A 25 -18.42 8.59 1.05
N ASP A 26 -19.15 9.42 0.32
CA ASP A 26 -20.60 9.61 0.48
C ASP A 26 -21.43 8.52 -0.24
N ARG A 27 -20.77 7.50 -0.78
CA ARG A 27 -21.36 6.40 -1.56
C ARG A 27 -21.96 6.80 -2.90
N SER A 28 -21.72 8.01 -3.36
CA SER A 28 -22.08 8.42 -4.72
C SER A 28 -21.16 7.76 -5.75
N TYR A 29 -21.67 7.58 -6.97
CA TYR A 29 -20.84 7.08 -8.06
C TYR A 29 -19.76 8.10 -8.42
N LYS A 30 -18.52 7.63 -8.50
CA LYS A 30 -17.34 8.41 -8.88
C LYS A 30 -16.36 7.51 -9.62
N ALA A 31 -16.17 7.75 -10.89
CA ALA A 31 -15.30 6.92 -11.75
C ALA A 31 -13.87 6.76 -11.22
N MET A 32 -13.37 7.73 -10.43
CA MET A 32 -12.06 7.67 -9.78
C MET A 32 -12.04 6.81 -8.51
N GLY A 33 -13.21 6.39 -8.03
CA GLY A 33 -13.35 5.63 -6.80
C GLY A 33 -12.73 6.31 -5.57
N SER A 34 -12.31 5.50 -4.65
CA SER A 34 -11.66 5.89 -3.39
C SER A 34 -10.43 5.00 -3.11
N ILE A 35 -9.69 5.34 -2.05
CA ILE A 35 -8.68 4.46 -1.48
C ILE A 35 -9.37 3.57 -0.44
N PHE A 36 -9.12 2.26 -0.47
CA PHE A 36 -9.84 1.33 0.39
C PHE A 36 -9.02 0.10 0.79
N PHE A 37 -9.36 -0.47 1.96
CA PHE A 37 -8.79 -1.72 2.46
C PHE A 37 -9.30 -2.92 1.64
N ASP A 38 -8.47 -3.93 1.49
CA ASP A 38 -8.95 -5.26 1.09
C ASP A 38 -10.06 -5.72 2.06
N PHE A 39 -11.13 -6.30 1.51
CA PHE A 39 -12.29 -6.69 2.31
C PHE A 39 -11.96 -7.73 3.38
N ARG A 40 -10.88 -8.49 3.25
CA ARG A 40 -10.42 -9.50 4.19
C ARG A 40 -9.66 -8.90 5.37
N ASN A 41 -9.01 -7.72 5.20
CA ASN A 41 -8.21 -7.10 6.24
C ASN A 41 -9.05 -6.50 7.38
N ASN A 42 -8.48 -6.51 8.58
CA ASN A 42 -8.91 -5.66 9.68
C ASN A 42 -8.46 -4.20 9.46
N THR A 43 -9.24 -3.24 9.96
CA THR A 43 -8.92 -1.80 9.78
C THR A 43 -8.02 -1.23 10.87
N ASP A 44 -7.65 -2.05 11.85
CA ASP A 44 -6.78 -1.71 12.98
C ASP A 44 -5.29 -2.05 12.72
N PHE A 45 -4.97 -2.54 11.52
CA PHE A 45 -3.64 -2.97 11.12
C PHE A 45 -3.08 -4.15 11.95
N SER A 46 -3.95 -4.97 12.53
CA SER A 46 -3.56 -6.17 13.29
C SER A 46 -3.11 -7.36 12.43
N ASP A 47 -3.45 -7.34 11.14
CA ASP A 47 -3.05 -8.41 10.22
C ASP A 47 -1.54 -8.35 9.92
N PRO A 48 -0.89 -9.50 9.62
CA PRO A 48 0.51 -9.53 9.17
C PRO A 48 0.78 -8.68 7.93
N ASN A 49 -0.19 -8.56 7.01
CA ASN A 49 -0.11 -7.68 5.86
C ASN A 49 -1.45 -7.01 5.59
N THR A 50 -1.49 -5.70 5.68
CA THR A 50 -2.67 -4.88 5.35
C THR A 50 -2.56 -4.37 3.93
N ILE A 51 -3.52 -4.74 3.09
CA ILE A 51 -3.58 -4.37 1.68
C ILE A 51 -4.53 -3.19 1.50
N ILE A 52 -4.05 -2.16 0.83
CA ILE A 52 -4.81 -0.94 0.53
C ILE A 52 -4.76 -0.72 -0.98
N TYR A 53 -5.93 -0.57 -1.58
CA TYR A 53 -6.12 -0.34 -3.01
C TYR A 53 -6.37 1.13 -3.32
N GLY A 54 -5.94 1.57 -4.47
CA GLY A 54 -6.28 2.88 -5.01
C GLY A 54 -6.02 2.96 -6.51
N HIS A 55 -6.84 3.72 -7.21
CA HIS A 55 -6.65 3.94 -8.64
C HIS A 55 -5.36 4.73 -8.95
N ASN A 56 -4.82 4.47 -10.13
CA ASN A 56 -3.74 5.25 -10.72
C ASN A 56 -4.27 5.95 -11.99
N PHE A 57 -4.54 7.24 -11.88
CA PHE A 57 -4.95 8.09 -13.00
C PHE A 57 -3.85 9.11 -13.32
N ASP A 58 -3.80 9.59 -14.55
CA ASP A 58 -2.78 10.57 -14.98
C ASP A 58 -2.91 11.95 -14.33
N ASN A 59 -3.87 12.15 -13.43
CA ASN A 59 -4.17 13.43 -12.78
C ASN A 59 -3.47 13.67 -11.42
N GLY A 60 -2.62 12.73 -10.98
CA GLY A 60 -1.89 12.84 -9.71
C GLY A 60 -2.73 12.59 -8.46
N LEU A 61 -3.97 12.11 -8.59
CA LEU A 61 -4.86 11.77 -7.47
C LEU A 61 -4.81 10.28 -7.13
N MET A 62 -5.36 9.92 -5.98
CA MET A 62 -5.35 8.55 -5.43
C MET A 62 -3.93 7.98 -5.35
N PHE A 63 -3.67 6.82 -5.95
CA PHE A 63 -2.36 6.18 -5.97
C PHE A 63 -1.54 6.46 -7.24
N SER A 64 -1.91 7.48 -8.01
CA SER A 64 -1.20 7.86 -9.24
C SER A 64 0.31 8.09 -9.01
N ASN A 65 0.66 8.67 -7.88
CA ASN A 65 2.05 9.00 -7.57
C ASN A 65 2.87 7.82 -7.07
N LEU A 66 2.26 6.67 -6.76
CA LEU A 66 3.01 5.47 -6.34
C LEU A 66 3.93 4.95 -7.44
N VAL A 67 3.59 5.16 -8.71
CA VAL A 67 4.44 4.74 -9.83
C VAL A 67 5.80 5.47 -9.86
N TRP A 68 5.93 6.60 -9.17
CA TRP A 68 7.21 7.31 -9.06
C TRP A 68 8.25 6.52 -8.24
N TYR A 69 7.80 5.60 -7.38
CA TYR A 69 8.67 4.65 -6.68
C TYR A 69 9.31 3.60 -7.61
N LYS A 70 9.04 3.61 -8.91
CA LYS A 70 9.86 2.91 -9.91
C LYS A 70 11.27 3.51 -9.99
N SER A 71 11.45 4.76 -9.54
CA SER A 71 12.72 5.46 -9.51
C SER A 71 13.42 5.31 -8.15
N GLN A 72 14.63 4.78 -8.14
CA GLN A 72 15.49 4.71 -6.96
C GLN A 72 15.70 6.11 -6.33
N GLN A 73 15.97 7.12 -7.15
CA GLN A 73 16.16 8.49 -6.68
C GLN A 73 14.92 9.06 -5.98
N PHE A 74 13.72 8.72 -6.48
CA PHE A 74 12.48 9.14 -5.84
C PHE A 74 12.30 8.45 -4.48
N PHE A 75 12.54 7.14 -4.43
CA PHE A 75 12.51 6.37 -3.18
C PHE A 75 13.47 6.95 -2.13
N GLU A 76 14.72 7.23 -2.49
CA GLU A 76 15.71 7.78 -1.56
C GLU A 76 15.30 9.12 -0.93
N LYS A 77 14.53 9.93 -1.65
CA LYS A 77 13.97 11.18 -1.14
C LYS A 77 12.69 10.98 -0.30
N ASN A 78 11.98 9.87 -0.50
CA ASN A 78 10.69 9.57 0.10
C ASN A 78 10.66 8.13 0.65
N PRO A 79 11.54 7.75 1.60
CA PRO A 79 11.70 6.35 2.02
C PRO A 79 10.59 5.86 2.95
N SER A 80 9.70 6.73 3.39
CA SER A 80 8.61 6.40 4.32
C SER A 80 7.40 7.32 4.14
N TYR A 81 6.26 6.88 4.65
CA TYR A 81 5.03 7.67 4.74
C TYR A 81 4.34 7.39 6.08
N TYR A 82 3.26 8.12 6.37
CA TYR A 82 2.53 8.00 7.62
C TYR A 82 1.10 7.57 7.36
N LEU A 83 0.57 6.75 8.27
CA LEU A 83 -0.83 6.40 8.37
C LEU A 83 -1.38 6.90 9.69
N TYR A 84 -2.59 7.43 9.64
CA TYR A 84 -3.29 7.98 10.81
C TYR A 84 -4.57 7.19 11.02
N THR A 85 -4.76 6.72 12.25
CA THR A 85 -6.03 6.21 12.73
C THR A 85 -6.56 7.13 13.84
N PRO A 86 -7.80 7.01 14.30
CA PRO A 86 -8.30 7.82 15.42
C PRO A 86 -7.43 7.74 16.68
N ASP A 87 -6.80 6.59 16.91
CA ASP A 87 -6.11 6.29 18.16
C ASP A 87 -4.58 6.22 18.02
N GLN A 88 -4.06 6.12 16.79
CA GLN A 88 -2.65 5.78 16.58
C GLN A 88 -2.09 6.42 15.32
N VAL A 89 -0.84 6.87 15.39
CA VAL A 89 -0.02 7.22 14.23
C VAL A 89 0.95 6.10 13.95
N TYR A 90 1.06 5.73 12.69
CA TYR A 90 2.03 4.76 12.19
C TYR A 90 2.99 5.40 11.20
N ARG A 91 4.24 4.97 11.23
CA ARG A 91 5.19 5.17 10.15
C ARG A 91 5.31 3.89 9.35
N VAL A 92 5.32 4.02 8.02
CA VAL A 92 5.58 2.92 7.11
C VAL A 92 6.91 3.17 6.42
N ASP A 93 7.91 2.33 6.72
CA ASP A 93 9.21 2.37 6.06
C ASP A 93 9.17 1.48 4.82
N ILE A 94 9.35 2.08 3.64
CA ILE A 94 9.19 1.38 2.36
C ILE A 94 10.34 0.38 2.18
N ALA A 95 9.99 -0.89 2.01
CA ALA A 95 10.92 -1.99 1.80
C ALA A 95 11.04 -2.39 0.33
N ALA A 96 9.97 -2.23 -0.46
CA ALA A 96 9.97 -2.64 -1.86
C ALA A 96 8.99 -1.81 -2.71
N GLY A 97 9.35 -1.66 -3.99
CA GLY A 97 8.44 -1.28 -5.08
C GLY A 97 8.47 -2.38 -6.14
N ILE A 98 7.33 -2.92 -6.53
CA ILE A 98 7.24 -4.13 -7.36
C ILE A 98 6.29 -3.88 -8.53
N ILE A 99 6.67 -4.33 -9.73
CA ILE A 99 5.81 -4.35 -10.91
C ILE A 99 5.26 -5.76 -11.06
N VAL A 100 3.94 -5.89 -11.11
CA VAL A 100 3.25 -7.18 -11.27
C VAL A 100 2.28 -7.14 -12.44
N SER A 101 1.94 -8.30 -12.99
CA SER A 101 0.81 -8.44 -13.92
C SER A 101 -0.51 -8.18 -13.17
N GLU A 102 -1.53 -7.71 -13.84
CA GLU A 102 -2.86 -7.51 -13.26
C GLU A 102 -3.51 -8.81 -12.73
N THR A 103 -3.06 -9.96 -13.24
CA THR A 103 -3.52 -11.28 -12.80
C THR A 103 -2.64 -11.89 -11.71
N ASP A 104 -1.54 -11.23 -11.34
CA ASP A 104 -0.61 -11.74 -10.33
C ASP A 104 -1.11 -11.37 -8.93
N THR A 105 -1.45 -12.37 -8.15
CA THR A 105 -1.91 -12.24 -6.75
C THR A 105 -0.82 -12.55 -5.72
N THR A 106 0.42 -12.75 -6.14
CA THR A 106 1.54 -13.16 -5.27
C THR A 106 1.69 -12.25 -4.04
N PHE A 107 1.45 -10.95 -4.21
CA PHE A 107 1.61 -9.96 -3.13
C PHE A 107 0.28 -9.58 -2.44
N LEU A 108 -0.80 -10.32 -2.70
CA LEU A 108 -2.12 -10.14 -2.08
C LEU A 108 -2.39 -11.16 -0.94
N VAL A 109 -1.34 -11.60 -0.26
CA VAL A 109 -1.41 -12.46 0.92
C VAL A 109 -1.57 -11.59 2.16
N ILE A 110 -2.55 -11.91 3.01
CA ILE A 110 -2.88 -11.15 4.22
C ILE A 110 -2.31 -11.82 5.46
N ASP A 111 -2.39 -13.14 5.52
CA ASP A 111 -2.01 -13.94 6.67
C ASP A 111 -1.11 -15.11 6.26
N PHE A 112 -0.35 -15.65 7.19
CA PHE A 112 0.62 -16.70 6.98
C PHE A 112 0.42 -17.80 8.00
N SER A 113 0.48 -19.06 7.55
CA SER A 113 0.27 -20.23 8.41
C SER A 113 1.48 -20.54 9.30
N SER A 114 2.66 -20.00 8.95
CA SER A 114 3.90 -20.15 9.74
C SER A 114 4.91 -19.05 9.43
N ASP A 115 5.92 -18.91 10.30
CA ASP A 115 7.05 -18.01 10.09
C ASP A 115 7.86 -18.38 8.85
N GLU A 116 7.94 -19.65 8.49
CA GLU A 116 8.63 -20.12 7.28
C GLU A 116 7.90 -19.64 6.01
N GLU A 117 6.57 -19.72 6.01
CA GLU A 117 5.77 -19.19 4.90
C GLU A 117 5.96 -17.69 4.76
N PHE A 118 5.94 -16.97 5.89
CA PHE A 118 6.20 -15.54 5.91
C PHE A 118 7.61 -15.22 5.39
N GLN A 119 8.64 -15.94 5.82
CA GLN A 119 10.01 -15.76 5.30
C GLN A 119 10.10 -15.95 3.78
N VAL A 120 9.42 -16.96 3.23
CA VAL A 120 9.35 -17.18 1.78
C VAL A 120 8.71 -15.98 1.08
N TYR A 121 7.65 -15.42 1.65
CA TYR A 121 7.00 -14.23 1.14
C TYR A 121 7.92 -13.00 1.18
N LEU A 122 8.60 -12.76 2.31
CA LEU A 122 9.57 -11.66 2.47
C LEU A 122 10.73 -11.76 1.47
N LYS A 123 11.20 -12.98 1.20
CA LYS A 123 12.21 -13.22 0.16
C LYS A 123 11.70 -12.84 -1.24
N LYS A 124 10.46 -13.21 -1.58
CA LYS A 124 9.84 -12.82 -2.85
C LYS A 124 9.72 -11.30 -2.99
N ILE A 125 9.35 -10.58 -1.92
CA ILE A 125 9.31 -9.11 -1.90
C ILE A 125 10.68 -8.55 -2.29
N LYS A 126 11.74 -9.02 -1.64
CA LYS A 126 13.12 -8.54 -1.88
C LYS A 126 13.60 -8.84 -3.30
N GLU A 127 13.34 -10.04 -3.80
CA GLU A 127 13.80 -10.51 -5.13
C GLU A 127 13.08 -9.81 -6.29
N ASN A 128 11.85 -9.36 -6.10
CA ASN A 128 11.04 -8.72 -7.14
C ASN A 128 11.04 -7.18 -7.06
N SER A 129 11.71 -6.60 -6.07
CA SER A 129 11.75 -5.15 -5.91
C SER A 129 12.60 -4.48 -6.99
N VAL A 130 12.05 -3.43 -7.61
CA VAL A 130 12.78 -2.57 -8.56
C VAL A 130 13.59 -1.47 -7.86
N ILE A 131 13.41 -1.31 -6.55
CA ILE A 131 14.18 -0.39 -5.71
C ILE A 131 15.05 -1.15 -4.71
N LYS A 132 16.14 -0.53 -4.29
CA LYS A 132 17.02 -1.04 -3.23
C LYS A 132 16.71 -0.30 -1.95
N SER A 133 16.17 -1.00 -0.96
CA SER A 133 15.88 -0.48 0.38
C SER A 133 16.73 -1.21 1.43
N GLU A 134 17.19 -0.46 2.43
CA GLU A 134 17.90 -1.00 3.61
C GLU A 134 16.92 -1.51 4.69
N VAL A 135 15.61 -1.45 4.45
CA VAL A 135 14.61 -1.96 5.39
C VAL A 135 14.64 -3.48 5.39
N GLU A 136 15.11 -4.06 6.49
CA GLU A 136 15.08 -5.50 6.70
C GLU A 136 13.73 -5.92 7.27
N LEU A 137 13.01 -6.75 6.52
CA LEU A 137 11.75 -7.36 6.94
C LEU A 137 12.02 -8.74 7.57
N LYS A 138 11.28 -9.05 8.63
CA LYS A 138 11.39 -10.32 9.35
C LYS A 138 10.01 -10.84 9.77
N PRO A 139 9.86 -12.13 10.05
CA PRO A 139 8.64 -12.68 10.65
C PRO A 139 8.26 -11.94 11.93
N GLY A 140 6.97 -11.66 12.08
CA GLY A 140 6.44 -10.84 13.16
C GLY A 140 6.37 -9.33 12.87
N ASP A 141 6.95 -8.84 11.75
CA ASP A 141 6.68 -7.50 11.27
C ASP A 141 5.26 -7.40 10.71
N HIS A 142 4.60 -6.27 10.91
CA HIS A 142 3.37 -5.92 10.21
C HIS A 142 3.72 -5.15 8.94
N LEU A 143 3.11 -5.55 7.82
CA LEU A 143 3.33 -4.95 6.51
C LEU A 143 2.11 -4.13 6.08
N VAL A 144 2.37 -3.12 5.27
CA VAL A 144 1.34 -2.42 4.49
C VAL A 144 1.71 -2.52 3.01
N THR A 145 0.78 -3.03 2.24
CA THR A 145 0.87 -3.18 0.79
C THR A 145 -0.07 -2.19 0.12
N LEU A 146 0.49 -1.16 -0.53
CA LEU A 146 -0.28 -0.25 -1.37
C LEU A 146 -0.31 -0.81 -2.79
N TYR A 147 -1.49 -1.10 -3.30
CA TYR A 147 -1.69 -1.75 -4.59
C TYR A 147 -2.44 -0.82 -5.54
N THR A 148 -1.83 -0.50 -6.69
CA THR A 148 -2.50 0.33 -7.69
C THR A 148 -3.51 -0.49 -8.49
N CYS A 149 -4.76 -0.01 -8.55
CA CYS A 149 -5.77 -0.54 -9.45
C CYS A 149 -5.69 0.26 -10.75
N THR A 150 -4.97 -0.16 -11.79
CA THR A 150 -4.85 0.67 -12.97
C THR A 150 -5.25 0.00 -14.26
N ASN A 151 -5.68 0.89 -15.14
CA ASN A 151 -5.64 0.73 -16.58
C ASN A 151 -4.27 1.19 -17.11
N ASP A 152 -3.17 0.61 -16.63
CA ASP A 152 -1.89 0.82 -17.29
C ASP A 152 -1.94 0.11 -18.65
N TRP A 153 -1.45 0.76 -19.68
CA TRP A 153 -1.53 0.34 -21.09
C TRP A 153 -0.97 -1.06 -21.35
N GLN A 154 -0.40 -1.72 -20.34
CA GLN A 154 0.26 -3.01 -20.41
C GLN A 154 -0.31 -4.07 -19.46
N GLY A 155 -1.45 -3.83 -18.80
CA GLY A 155 -2.00 -4.77 -17.82
C GLY A 155 -1.09 -4.99 -16.60
N GLN A 156 -0.31 -3.98 -16.23
CA GLN A 156 0.59 -4.02 -15.08
C GLN A 156 -0.01 -3.29 -13.88
N ARG A 157 0.43 -3.67 -12.70
CA ARG A 157 0.16 -2.99 -11.42
C ARG A 157 1.47 -2.61 -10.77
N PHE A 158 1.45 -1.55 -9.99
CA PHE A 158 2.58 -1.19 -9.16
C PHE A 158 2.22 -1.37 -7.69
N VAL A 159 3.10 -2.04 -6.95
CA VAL A 159 2.90 -2.41 -5.55
C VAL A 159 4.02 -1.78 -4.73
N VAL A 160 3.66 -1.06 -3.66
CA VAL A 160 4.62 -0.54 -2.69
C VAL A 160 4.38 -1.25 -1.37
N ILE A 161 5.42 -1.91 -0.85
CA ILE A 161 5.35 -2.67 0.40
C ILE A 161 6.29 -2.03 1.41
N GLY A 162 5.79 -1.81 2.64
CA GLY A 162 6.57 -1.25 3.72
C GLY A 162 6.28 -1.89 5.06
N ARG A 163 7.20 -1.71 6.00
CA ARG A 163 7.07 -2.14 7.39
C ARG A 163 6.32 -1.09 8.19
N LEU A 164 5.26 -1.50 8.85
CA LEU A 164 4.46 -0.68 9.75
C LEU A 164 5.12 -0.58 11.13
N THR A 165 5.26 0.64 11.64
CA THR A 165 5.80 0.89 12.98
C THR A 165 4.89 1.87 13.72
N PRO A 166 4.32 1.50 14.88
CA PRO A 166 3.51 2.41 15.68
C PRO A 166 4.40 3.49 16.31
N LEU A 167 3.96 4.75 16.26
CA LEU A 167 4.65 5.90 16.84
C LEU A 167 4.01 6.42 18.13
N GLY A 168 2.80 5.98 18.47
CA GLY A 168 2.04 6.42 19.62
C GLY A 168 0.72 7.08 19.26
N PRO A 169 -0.07 7.49 20.25
CA PRO A 169 -1.38 8.06 20.04
C PRO A 169 -1.32 9.36 19.25
N PHE A 170 -2.34 9.59 18.43
CA PHE A 170 -2.51 10.86 17.75
C PHE A 170 -2.87 11.94 18.76
N SER A 171 -1.95 12.86 19.03
CA SER A 171 -2.23 14.06 19.85
C SER A 171 -2.62 15.20 18.92
N SER A 172 -3.91 15.44 18.75
CA SER A 172 -4.38 16.70 18.18
C SER A 172 -3.99 17.83 19.16
N LYS A 173 -3.01 18.65 18.78
CA LYS A 173 -2.75 19.92 19.46
C LYS A 173 -3.73 20.97 19.00
#